data_fddb9b27eb5db0711c96e827987cd24e
#
_entry.id   fddb9b27eb5db0711c96e827987cd24e
#
_cell.length_a   1.000
_cell.length_b   1.000
_cell.length_c   1.000
_cell.angle_alpha   90.00
_cell.angle_beta   90.00
_cell.angle_gamma   90.00
#
_symmetry.space_group_name_H-M   'P 1'
#
loop_
_entity.id
_entity.type
_entity.pdbx_description
1 polymer ?
#
loop_
_entity_poly.entity_id
_entity_poly.type
_entity_poly.pdbx_seq_one_letter_code
_entity_poly.pdbx_strand_id
1 'polypeptide(L)'
;MTLDPQAQAFIDLLIRKGAPPTHTLTPEQARKFYRDRCALTQPALPPLHEVRGVQVGTVAARLYRPQDGVLPVLVYFHGGGWTIGDLDTHDALCRQLAHDSGCAVVSVDYRLGPEHRFPAAVDDCVQAVAAVREQASALGVDATRLAVGGDSAGGNLAAVVCLVLREQGAVLPNFQLLIYPATDMRAVAPSHQTNGQGYLLTRDSIAYYRGHYMAQASQWTDWRASPLLAPSLQGLPPALVVTAGFDPLRDEGRQYADALSAAGVPTQYVCFERQIHGFFTMGGLIDEALTAVAMCGQVLRRSLG
;
A
#
# COMPACT_ATOMS: atom_id res chain seq x y z
N MET A 1 -0.63 -21.82 14.42
CA MET A 1 0.08 -20.56 14.74
C MET A 1 -0.81 -19.69 15.60
N THR A 2 -0.27 -18.90 16.53
CA THR A 2 -1.04 -17.99 17.39
C THR A 2 -0.80 -16.55 16.95
N LEU A 3 -1.83 -15.71 17.03
CA LEU A 3 -1.76 -14.29 16.79
C LEU A 3 -0.70 -13.63 17.70
N ASP A 4 -0.06 -12.60 17.23
CA ASP A 4 0.86 -11.80 18.03
C ASP A 4 0.13 -11.16 19.23
N PRO A 5 0.71 -11.19 20.45
CA PRO A 5 0.04 -10.66 21.64
C PRO A 5 -0.27 -9.17 21.56
N GLN A 6 0.57 -8.34 20.90
CA GLN A 6 0.32 -6.91 20.73
C GLN A 6 -0.82 -6.70 19.73
N ALA A 7 -0.87 -7.46 18.64
CA ALA A 7 -1.99 -7.44 17.69
C ALA A 7 -3.31 -7.88 18.35
N GLN A 8 -3.27 -8.94 19.19
CA GLN A 8 -4.44 -9.38 19.95
C GLN A 8 -4.90 -8.29 20.93
N ALA A 9 -3.98 -7.70 21.67
CA ALA A 9 -4.28 -6.64 22.63
C ALA A 9 -4.94 -5.42 21.96
N PHE A 10 -4.52 -5.09 20.74
CA PHE A 10 -5.13 -4.04 19.95
C PHE A 10 -6.57 -4.37 19.52
N ILE A 11 -6.81 -5.59 19.04
CA ILE A 11 -8.16 -6.07 18.70
C ILE A 11 -9.06 -6.02 19.93
N ASP A 12 -8.59 -6.54 21.08
CA ASP A 12 -9.32 -6.51 22.34
C ASP A 12 -9.63 -5.08 22.81
N LEU A 13 -8.71 -4.14 22.59
CA LEU A 13 -8.93 -2.72 22.88
C LEU A 13 -10.09 -2.15 22.06
N LEU A 14 -10.13 -2.44 20.76
CA LEU A 14 -11.21 -1.99 19.88
C LEU A 14 -12.56 -2.56 20.32
N ILE A 15 -12.61 -3.85 20.67
CA ILE A 15 -13.81 -4.51 21.19
C ILE A 15 -14.28 -3.85 22.49
N ARG A 16 -13.37 -3.67 23.46
CA ARG A 16 -13.69 -3.02 24.76
C ARG A 16 -14.18 -1.58 24.59
N LYS A 17 -13.68 -0.86 23.58
CA LYS A 17 -14.09 0.52 23.27
C LYS A 17 -15.41 0.58 22.48
N GLY A 18 -15.99 -0.56 22.11
CA GLY A 18 -17.19 -0.59 21.28
C GLY A 18 -16.96 0.02 19.90
N ALA A 19 -15.75 -0.12 19.33
CA ALA A 19 -15.43 0.43 18.03
C ALA A 19 -16.37 -0.14 16.96
N PRO A 20 -17.05 0.72 16.17
CA PRO A 20 -18.01 0.25 15.18
C PRO A 20 -17.28 -0.49 14.05
N PRO A 21 -17.86 -1.59 13.51
CA PRO A 21 -17.34 -2.22 12.31
C PRO A 21 -17.36 -1.22 11.13
N THR A 22 -16.28 -1.15 10.38
CA THR A 22 -16.12 -0.15 9.29
C THR A 22 -17.27 -0.20 8.28
N HIS A 23 -17.76 -1.40 7.96
CA HIS A 23 -18.86 -1.58 6.98
C HIS A 23 -20.22 -1.04 7.45
N THR A 24 -20.36 -0.63 8.72
CA THR A 24 -21.58 0.02 9.25
C THR A 24 -21.52 1.54 9.20
N LEU A 25 -20.39 2.11 8.81
CA LEU A 25 -20.15 3.55 8.77
C LEU A 25 -20.39 4.13 7.37
N THR A 26 -20.76 5.41 7.31
CA THR A 26 -20.64 6.14 6.05
C THR A 26 -19.16 6.32 5.67
N PRO A 27 -18.81 6.56 4.39
CA PRO A 27 -17.42 6.80 3.99
C PRO A 27 -16.75 7.94 4.78
N GLU A 28 -17.46 9.03 5.04
CA GLU A 28 -16.98 10.16 5.85
C GLU A 28 -16.67 9.73 7.29
N GLN A 29 -17.60 9.01 7.93
CA GLN A 29 -17.41 8.49 9.29
C GLN A 29 -16.23 7.50 9.33
N ALA A 30 -16.09 6.63 8.32
CA ALA A 30 -15.01 5.67 8.21
C ALA A 30 -13.64 6.35 8.04
N ARG A 31 -13.55 7.43 7.24
CA ARG A 31 -12.35 8.25 7.09
C ARG A 31 -11.94 8.90 8.41
N LYS A 32 -12.89 9.50 9.12
CA LYS A 32 -12.62 10.09 10.43
C LYS A 32 -12.16 9.03 11.43
N PHE A 33 -12.89 7.93 11.53
CA PHE A 33 -12.54 6.84 12.45
C PHE A 33 -11.14 6.26 12.15
N TYR A 34 -10.77 6.13 10.88
CA TYR A 34 -9.46 5.66 10.46
C TYR A 34 -8.34 6.63 10.86
N ARG A 35 -8.51 7.94 10.64
CA ARG A 35 -7.57 8.98 11.09
C ARG A 35 -7.38 8.95 12.59
N ASP A 36 -8.47 8.94 13.35
CA ASP A 36 -8.44 8.92 14.81
C ASP A 36 -7.69 7.67 15.33
N ARG A 37 -7.91 6.53 14.68
CA ARG A 37 -7.21 5.28 15.01
C ARG A 37 -5.72 5.36 14.68
N CYS A 38 -5.34 5.82 13.50
CA CYS A 38 -3.94 5.96 13.10
C CYS A 38 -3.18 6.90 14.03
N ALA A 39 -3.78 8.01 14.46
CA ALA A 39 -3.16 8.92 15.43
C ALA A 39 -2.80 8.25 16.77
N LEU A 40 -3.54 7.20 17.15
CA LEU A 40 -3.28 6.43 18.39
C LEU A 40 -2.24 5.31 18.20
N THR A 41 -2.02 4.86 16.97
CA THR A 41 -1.19 3.68 16.69
C THR A 41 0.15 4.02 16.05
N GLN A 42 0.35 5.26 15.61
CA GLN A 42 1.60 5.70 14.98
C GLN A 42 2.76 5.73 15.99
N PRO A 43 3.98 5.32 15.58
CA PRO A 43 5.17 5.46 16.38
C PRO A 43 5.65 6.92 16.42
N ALA A 44 6.68 7.19 17.25
CA ALA A 44 7.41 8.44 17.18
C ALA A 44 7.97 8.66 15.77
N LEU A 45 7.82 9.89 15.27
CA LEU A 45 8.22 10.24 13.91
C LEU A 45 9.75 10.43 13.84
N PRO A 46 10.47 9.70 12.95
CA PRO A 46 11.89 9.96 12.77
C PRO A 46 12.10 11.36 12.18
N PRO A 47 13.17 12.09 12.58
CA PRO A 47 13.50 13.36 11.97
C PRO A 47 13.94 13.14 10.52
N LEU A 48 13.49 14.02 9.63
CA LEU A 48 13.91 14.06 8.23
C LEU A 48 14.45 15.45 7.89
N HIS A 49 15.27 15.52 6.85
CA HIS A 49 15.80 16.79 6.34
C HIS A 49 14.66 17.72 5.87
N GLU A 50 13.69 17.17 5.13
CA GLU A 50 12.56 17.94 4.61
C GLU A 50 11.28 17.09 4.54
N VAL A 51 10.15 17.72 4.92
CA VAL A 51 8.81 17.18 4.65
C VAL A 51 7.93 18.35 4.20
N ARG A 52 7.39 18.26 2.97
CA ARG A 52 6.53 19.33 2.41
C ARG A 52 5.44 18.79 1.50
N GLY A 53 4.36 19.55 1.36
CA GLY A 53 3.37 19.34 0.32
C GLY A 53 3.94 19.67 -1.06
N VAL A 54 3.58 18.88 -2.06
CA VAL A 54 3.94 19.06 -3.47
C VAL A 54 2.76 18.73 -4.38
N GLN A 55 2.81 19.19 -5.63
CA GLN A 55 1.92 18.75 -6.68
C GLN A 55 2.71 17.87 -7.65
N VAL A 56 2.20 16.68 -7.95
CA VAL A 56 2.75 15.78 -8.97
C VAL A 56 1.73 15.65 -10.11
N GLY A 57 1.95 16.44 -11.16
CA GLY A 57 0.93 16.68 -12.18
C GLY A 57 -0.27 17.40 -11.56
N THR A 58 -1.47 16.82 -11.65
CA THR A 58 -2.69 17.37 -11.06
C THR A 58 -3.01 16.80 -9.67
N VAL A 59 -2.18 15.87 -9.15
CA VAL A 59 -2.44 15.15 -7.90
C VAL A 59 -1.62 15.76 -6.77
N ALA A 60 -2.27 16.04 -5.62
CA ALA A 60 -1.57 16.46 -4.42
C ALA A 60 -0.72 15.31 -3.86
N ALA A 61 0.42 15.64 -3.26
CA ALA A 61 1.31 14.65 -2.66
C ALA A 61 2.11 15.26 -1.51
N ARG A 62 2.77 14.42 -0.73
CA ARG A 62 3.73 14.84 0.29
C ARG A 62 5.09 14.21 0.01
N LEU A 63 6.09 15.08 -0.08
CA LEU A 63 7.49 14.71 -0.28
C LEU A 63 8.18 14.58 1.08
N TYR A 64 8.89 13.48 1.27
CA TYR A 64 9.72 13.19 2.44
C TYR A 64 11.15 12.98 1.97
N ARG A 65 12.09 13.78 2.46
CA ARG A 65 13.51 13.68 2.13
C ARG A 65 14.33 13.39 3.39
N PRO A 66 14.99 12.24 3.50
CA PRO A 66 15.76 11.89 4.69
C PRO A 66 17.06 12.70 4.82
N GLN A 67 17.61 13.16 3.71
CA GLN A 67 18.89 13.91 3.63
C GLN A 67 18.89 14.87 2.45
N ASP A 68 19.89 15.72 2.33
CA ASP A 68 20.10 16.59 1.19
C ASP A 68 20.66 15.83 -0.03
N GLY A 69 20.69 16.47 -1.20
CA GLY A 69 21.19 15.93 -2.45
C GLY A 69 20.09 15.33 -3.35
N VAL A 70 20.51 14.71 -4.44
CA VAL A 70 19.62 14.04 -5.41
C VAL A 70 19.45 12.58 -4.99
N LEU A 71 18.24 12.20 -4.60
CA LEU A 71 17.95 10.91 -3.96
C LEU A 71 17.19 9.97 -4.89
N PRO A 72 17.37 8.63 -4.77
CA PRO A 72 16.41 7.68 -5.32
C PRO A 72 15.02 7.98 -4.78
N VAL A 73 13.95 7.56 -5.48
CA VAL A 73 12.59 7.90 -5.07
C VAL A 73 11.67 6.69 -5.03
N LEU A 74 10.89 6.60 -3.95
CA LEU A 74 9.72 5.73 -3.82
C LEU A 74 8.46 6.59 -4.03
N VAL A 75 7.66 6.29 -5.05
CA VAL A 75 6.29 6.82 -5.18
C VAL A 75 5.37 5.86 -4.41
N TYR A 76 4.76 6.37 -3.34
CA TYR A 76 4.00 5.57 -2.40
C TYR A 76 2.50 5.84 -2.49
N PHE A 77 1.72 4.78 -2.54
CA PHE A 77 0.25 4.81 -2.55
C PHE A 77 -0.27 4.23 -1.24
N HIS A 78 -1.03 5.02 -0.48
CA HIS A 78 -1.52 4.61 0.83
C HIS A 78 -2.62 3.54 0.74
N GLY A 79 -2.76 2.75 1.80
CA GLY A 79 -3.86 1.80 1.98
C GLY A 79 -5.17 2.47 2.38
N GLY A 80 -6.22 1.64 2.53
CA GLY A 80 -7.53 2.13 2.96
C GLY A 80 -8.68 1.74 2.02
N GLY A 81 -8.54 0.65 1.26
CA GLY A 81 -9.62 0.12 0.42
C GLY A 81 -10.12 1.11 -0.63
N TRP A 82 -9.28 1.99 -1.14
CA TRP A 82 -9.60 3.06 -2.10
C TRP A 82 -10.73 4.00 -1.64
N THR A 83 -11.11 3.95 -0.37
CA THR A 83 -12.25 4.67 0.20
C THR A 83 -11.86 5.55 1.39
N ILE A 84 -10.90 5.10 2.18
CA ILE A 84 -10.34 5.79 3.35
C ILE A 84 -8.82 5.91 3.20
N GLY A 85 -8.17 6.52 4.19
CA GLY A 85 -6.74 6.80 4.13
C GLY A 85 -6.44 8.15 3.48
N ASP A 86 -5.29 8.69 3.80
CA ASP A 86 -4.77 9.96 3.30
C ASP A 86 -3.28 10.11 3.66
N LEU A 87 -2.70 11.27 3.34
CA LEU A 87 -1.32 11.59 3.62
C LEU A 87 -0.98 11.57 5.13
N ASP A 88 -1.94 11.89 6.02
CA ASP A 88 -1.71 11.95 7.46
C ASP A 88 -1.78 10.56 8.09
N THR A 89 -2.66 9.70 7.62
CA THR A 89 -2.77 8.32 8.11
C THR A 89 -1.54 7.47 7.85
N HIS A 90 -0.74 7.83 6.83
CA HIS A 90 0.48 7.13 6.43
C HIS A 90 1.75 7.96 6.62
N ASP A 91 1.68 9.13 7.29
CA ASP A 91 2.83 10.02 7.50
C ASP A 91 3.99 9.31 8.21
N ALA A 92 3.71 8.61 9.33
CA ALA A 92 4.72 7.90 10.08
C ALA A 92 5.39 6.78 9.26
N LEU A 93 4.60 6.00 8.51
CA LEU A 93 5.11 4.94 7.64
C LEU A 93 6.00 5.48 6.52
N CYS A 94 5.56 6.55 5.85
CA CYS A 94 6.35 7.17 4.79
C CYS A 94 7.66 7.80 5.31
N ARG A 95 7.63 8.42 6.50
CA ARG A 95 8.84 8.93 7.16
C ARG A 95 9.81 7.80 7.50
N GLN A 96 9.30 6.70 8.06
CA GLN A 96 10.14 5.57 8.43
C GLN A 96 10.76 4.92 7.19
N LEU A 97 9.97 4.73 6.12
CA LEU A 97 10.49 4.22 4.83
C LEU A 97 11.56 5.14 4.25
N ALA A 98 11.37 6.47 4.29
CA ALA A 98 12.38 7.43 3.83
C ALA A 98 13.66 7.34 4.67
N HIS A 99 13.52 7.34 6.00
CA HIS A 99 14.64 7.25 6.94
C HIS A 99 15.45 5.95 6.72
N ASP A 100 14.80 4.79 6.68
CA ASP A 100 15.46 3.49 6.64
C ASP A 100 16.02 3.15 5.26
N SER A 101 15.37 3.63 4.18
CA SER A 101 15.86 3.41 2.83
C SER A 101 16.92 4.42 2.39
N GLY A 102 16.91 5.63 2.93
CA GLY A 102 17.68 6.76 2.39
C GLY A 102 17.12 7.31 1.07
N CYS A 103 15.97 6.82 0.61
CA CYS A 103 15.28 7.32 -0.58
C CYS A 103 14.34 8.47 -0.20
N ALA A 104 14.11 9.40 -1.11
CA ALA A 104 12.96 10.26 -1.00
C ALA A 104 11.67 9.44 -1.15
N VAL A 105 10.59 9.82 -0.43
CA VAL A 105 9.27 9.22 -0.60
C VAL A 105 8.30 10.30 -1.08
N VAL A 106 7.55 10.02 -2.13
CA VAL A 106 6.44 10.85 -2.61
C VAL A 106 5.15 10.09 -2.34
N SER A 107 4.45 10.45 -1.25
CA SER A 107 3.15 9.88 -0.89
C SER A 107 2.04 10.60 -1.66
N VAL A 108 1.26 9.87 -2.43
CA VAL A 108 0.28 10.40 -3.38
C VAL A 108 -1.12 10.41 -2.76
N ASP A 109 -1.80 11.55 -2.83
CA ASP A 109 -3.18 11.75 -2.37
C ASP A 109 -4.15 11.47 -3.53
N TYR A 110 -4.23 10.23 -3.95
CA TYR A 110 -5.06 9.80 -5.07
C TYR A 110 -6.55 9.87 -4.72
N ARG A 111 -7.40 10.08 -5.72
CA ARG A 111 -8.85 10.20 -5.55
C ARG A 111 -9.48 8.91 -5.04
N LEU A 112 -10.40 9.07 -4.07
CA LEU A 112 -11.08 7.99 -3.37
C LEU A 112 -12.52 7.77 -3.82
N GLY A 113 -12.98 6.52 -3.72
CA GLY A 113 -14.39 6.19 -3.78
C GLY A 113 -15.15 6.56 -2.49
N PRO A 114 -16.47 6.72 -2.56
CA PRO A 114 -17.33 6.56 -3.72
C PRO A 114 -17.39 7.77 -4.65
N GLU A 115 -16.79 8.90 -4.28
CA GLU A 115 -16.82 10.14 -5.07
C GLU A 115 -16.13 9.96 -6.43
N HIS A 116 -15.04 9.20 -6.43
CA HIS A 116 -14.24 8.90 -7.62
C HIS A 116 -13.99 7.39 -7.70
N ARG A 117 -14.92 6.70 -8.35
CA ARG A 117 -14.86 5.24 -8.51
C ARG A 117 -13.74 4.82 -9.47
N PHE A 118 -13.47 3.51 -9.49
CA PHE A 118 -12.57 2.89 -10.46
C PHE A 118 -12.91 3.35 -11.91
N PRO A 119 -11.89 3.74 -12.72
CA PRO A 119 -10.45 3.62 -12.48
C PRO A 119 -9.73 4.90 -11.94
N ALA A 120 -10.43 5.89 -11.39
CA ALA A 120 -9.86 7.21 -11.05
C ALA A 120 -8.57 7.15 -10.22
N ALA A 121 -8.48 6.28 -9.21
CA ALA A 121 -7.28 6.10 -8.40
C ALA A 121 -6.12 5.54 -9.23
N VAL A 122 -6.39 4.64 -10.17
CA VAL A 122 -5.36 4.09 -11.08
C VAL A 122 -4.80 5.20 -11.97
N ASP A 123 -5.68 6.01 -12.56
CA ASP A 123 -5.30 7.11 -13.45
C ASP A 123 -4.42 8.12 -12.71
N ASP A 124 -4.79 8.48 -11.48
CA ASP A 124 -4.01 9.40 -10.64
C ASP A 124 -2.62 8.83 -10.30
N CYS A 125 -2.54 7.55 -9.94
CA CYS A 125 -1.27 6.91 -9.58
C CYS A 125 -0.32 6.80 -10.80
N VAL A 126 -0.85 6.45 -11.98
CA VAL A 126 -0.08 6.42 -13.23
C VAL A 126 0.43 7.82 -13.57
N GLN A 127 -0.45 8.83 -13.51
CA GLN A 127 -0.09 10.22 -13.75
C GLN A 127 0.97 10.72 -12.74
N ALA A 128 0.83 10.38 -11.47
CA ALA A 128 1.78 10.78 -10.43
C ALA A 128 3.19 10.23 -10.71
N VAL A 129 3.32 8.97 -11.14
CA VAL A 129 4.63 8.41 -11.50
C VAL A 129 5.25 9.13 -12.70
N ALA A 130 4.47 9.43 -13.72
CA ALA A 130 4.94 10.20 -14.87
C ALA A 130 5.40 11.61 -14.44
N ALA A 131 4.59 12.31 -13.64
CA ALA A 131 4.88 13.65 -13.17
C ALA A 131 6.10 13.70 -12.23
N VAL A 132 6.33 12.70 -11.38
CA VAL A 132 7.55 12.60 -10.55
C VAL A 132 8.78 12.51 -11.44
N ARG A 133 8.72 11.78 -12.56
CA ARG A 133 9.84 11.74 -13.52
C ARG A 133 10.09 13.08 -14.18
N GLU A 134 9.04 13.75 -14.66
CA GLU A 134 9.13 15.06 -15.32
C GLU A 134 9.63 16.15 -14.36
N GLN A 135 9.25 16.09 -13.10
CA GLN A 135 9.56 17.08 -12.07
C GLN A 135 10.77 16.68 -11.21
N ALA A 136 11.53 15.66 -11.58
CA ALA A 136 12.59 15.07 -10.77
C ALA A 136 13.59 16.11 -10.22
N SER A 137 14.03 17.06 -11.04
CA SER A 137 14.93 18.13 -10.64
C SER A 137 14.32 19.04 -9.57
N ALA A 138 13.06 19.43 -9.71
CA ALA A 138 12.35 20.29 -8.74
C ALA A 138 12.06 19.58 -7.41
N LEU A 139 11.92 18.24 -7.46
CA LEU A 139 11.73 17.39 -6.29
C LEU A 139 13.06 16.99 -5.63
N GLY A 140 14.20 17.21 -6.27
CA GLY A 140 15.52 16.77 -5.80
C GLY A 140 15.66 15.26 -5.81
N VAL A 141 15.11 14.58 -6.82
CA VAL A 141 15.12 13.11 -6.93
C VAL A 141 15.75 12.65 -8.24
N ASP A 142 16.24 11.42 -8.23
CA ASP A 142 16.77 10.71 -9.39
C ASP A 142 15.68 9.81 -9.98
N ALA A 143 15.05 10.26 -11.06
CA ALA A 143 13.99 9.51 -11.73
C ALA A 143 14.46 8.23 -12.42
N THR A 144 15.76 8.01 -12.57
CA THR A 144 16.33 6.77 -13.10
C THR A 144 16.38 5.67 -12.04
N ARG A 145 16.26 6.03 -10.76
CA ARG A 145 16.20 5.16 -9.59
C ARG A 145 14.86 5.33 -8.86
N LEU A 146 13.78 4.92 -9.53
CA LEU A 146 12.41 5.09 -9.07
C LEU A 146 11.76 3.73 -8.77
N ALA A 147 11.24 3.57 -7.57
CA ALA A 147 10.34 2.49 -7.19
C ALA A 147 8.90 2.99 -7.03
N VAL A 148 7.95 2.07 -7.14
CA VAL A 148 6.58 2.27 -6.68
C VAL A 148 6.31 1.34 -5.50
N GLY A 149 5.43 1.76 -4.60
CA GLY A 149 5.05 0.89 -3.49
C GLY A 149 3.77 1.36 -2.82
N GLY A 150 3.24 0.50 -1.95
CA GLY A 150 2.06 0.81 -1.18
C GLY A 150 1.58 -0.37 -0.37
N ASP A 151 0.62 -0.12 0.50
CA ASP A 151 0.03 -1.12 1.36
C ASP A 151 -1.45 -1.36 1.02
N SER A 152 -1.92 -2.62 1.08
CA SER A 152 -3.32 -2.97 0.86
C SER A 152 -3.83 -2.50 -0.52
N ALA A 153 -4.80 -1.60 -0.57
CA ALA A 153 -5.25 -0.93 -1.79
C ALA A 153 -4.11 -0.19 -2.50
N GLY A 154 -3.18 0.41 -1.76
CA GLY A 154 -1.98 1.05 -2.32
C GLY A 154 -1.01 0.05 -2.93
N GLY A 155 -0.87 -1.14 -2.32
CA GLY A 155 -0.12 -2.26 -2.90
C GLY A 155 -0.73 -2.77 -4.20
N ASN A 156 -2.06 -2.82 -4.27
CA ASN A 156 -2.78 -3.05 -5.52
C ASN A 156 -2.42 -2.00 -6.58
N LEU A 157 -2.55 -0.70 -6.24
CA LEU A 157 -2.25 0.40 -7.15
C LEU A 157 -0.80 0.36 -7.64
N ALA A 158 0.17 0.02 -6.78
CA ALA A 158 1.58 -0.11 -7.16
C ALA A 158 1.79 -1.23 -8.20
N ALA A 159 1.16 -2.39 -8.01
CA ALA A 159 1.20 -3.49 -8.96
C ALA A 159 0.53 -3.12 -10.30
N VAL A 160 -0.64 -2.48 -10.24
CA VAL A 160 -1.41 -2.05 -11.42
C VAL A 160 -0.67 -0.96 -12.21
N VAL A 161 -0.03 0.00 -11.53
CA VAL A 161 0.80 1.02 -12.19
C VAL A 161 1.90 0.38 -13.03
N CYS A 162 2.60 -0.63 -12.51
CA CYS A 162 3.62 -1.35 -13.28
C CYS A 162 3.05 -2.02 -14.52
N LEU A 163 1.86 -2.63 -14.41
CA LEU A 163 1.16 -3.24 -15.54
C LEU A 163 0.74 -2.21 -16.60
N VAL A 164 0.12 -1.11 -16.17
CA VAL A 164 -0.35 -0.04 -17.08
C VAL A 164 0.83 0.58 -17.82
N LEU A 165 1.92 0.93 -17.12
CA LEU A 165 3.10 1.51 -17.75
C LEU A 165 3.73 0.55 -18.77
N ARG A 166 3.76 -0.75 -18.47
CA ARG A 166 4.24 -1.76 -19.43
C ARG A 166 3.37 -1.81 -20.68
N GLU A 167 2.04 -1.85 -20.54
CA GLU A 167 1.12 -1.88 -21.67
C GLU A 167 1.22 -0.61 -22.54
N GLN A 168 1.58 0.52 -21.93
CA GLN A 168 1.83 1.78 -22.62
C GLN A 168 3.21 1.85 -23.28
N GLY A 169 4.08 0.86 -23.08
CA GLY A 169 5.48 0.92 -23.53
C GLY A 169 6.29 2.02 -22.84
N ALA A 170 5.84 2.49 -21.68
CA ALA A 170 6.50 3.53 -20.90
C ALA A 170 7.67 2.98 -20.08
N VAL A 171 8.53 3.88 -19.58
CA VAL A 171 9.64 3.50 -18.69
C VAL A 171 9.07 2.93 -17.39
N LEU A 172 9.43 1.69 -17.07
CA LEU A 172 9.00 1.03 -15.85
C LEU A 172 9.76 1.55 -14.62
N PRO A 173 9.14 1.47 -13.41
CA PRO A 173 9.88 1.57 -12.16
C PRO A 173 10.99 0.51 -12.08
N ASN A 174 12.02 0.77 -11.27
CA ASN A 174 13.11 -0.19 -11.05
C ASN A 174 12.72 -1.29 -10.06
N PHE A 175 11.70 -1.03 -9.22
CA PHE A 175 11.26 -1.95 -8.17
C PHE A 175 9.80 -1.70 -7.79
N GLN A 176 9.11 -2.75 -7.28
CA GLN A 176 7.78 -2.64 -6.71
C GLN A 176 7.75 -3.22 -5.29
N LEU A 177 7.30 -2.41 -4.32
CA LEU A 177 7.11 -2.79 -2.92
C LEU A 177 5.61 -2.98 -2.65
N LEU A 178 5.19 -4.23 -2.48
CA LEU A 178 3.78 -4.62 -2.34
C LEU A 178 3.51 -5.14 -0.94
N ILE A 179 2.96 -4.30 -0.08
CA ILE A 179 2.69 -4.62 1.33
C ILE A 179 1.25 -5.11 1.45
N TYR A 180 1.05 -6.37 1.80
CA TYR A 180 -0.23 -7.10 1.85
C TYR A 180 -1.24 -6.68 0.77
N PRO A 181 -0.85 -6.74 -0.52
CA PRO A 181 -1.64 -6.15 -1.59
C PRO A 181 -2.97 -6.88 -1.80
N ALA A 182 -4.04 -6.13 -2.11
CA ALA A 182 -5.24 -6.71 -2.69
C ALA A 182 -4.98 -7.00 -4.17
N THR A 183 -5.10 -8.25 -4.61
CA THR A 183 -4.73 -8.65 -5.98
C THR A 183 -5.87 -9.27 -6.78
N ASP A 184 -6.99 -9.60 -6.13
CA ASP A 184 -8.17 -10.19 -6.77
C ASP A 184 -9.48 -9.65 -6.14
N MET A 185 -10.16 -8.78 -6.86
CA MET A 185 -11.43 -8.20 -6.40
C MET A 185 -12.55 -9.22 -6.22
N ARG A 186 -12.42 -10.43 -6.73
CA ARG A 186 -13.41 -11.49 -6.55
C ARG A 186 -13.38 -12.03 -5.11
N ALA A 187 -12.27 -11.89 -4.39
CA ALA A 187 -12.09 -12.34 -3.00
C ALA A 187 -12.35 -13.84 -2.82
N VAL A 188 -11.77 -14.66 -3.72
CA VAL A 188 -12.01 -16.12 -3.77
C VAL A 188 -10.93 -16.96 -3.11
N ALA A 189 -9.78 -16.36 -2.73
CA ALA A 189 -8.69 -17.07 -2.07
C ALA A 189 -9.14 -17.62 -0.70
N PRO A 190 -8.60 -18.78 -0.25
CA PRO A 190 -9.04 -19.45 1.00
C PRO A 190 -8.95 -18.57 2.24
N SER A 191 -7.96 -17.68 2.33
CA SER A 191 -7.79 -16.78 3.48
C SER A 191 -8.95 -15.80 3.67
N HIS A 192 -9.73 -15.49 2.64
CA HIS A 192 -10.97 -14.71 2.78
C HIS A 192 -12.02 -15.43 3.67
N GLN A 193 -11.97 -16.75 3.75
CA GLN A 193 -12.85 -17.52 4.63
C GLN A 193 -12.20 -17.79 5.99
N THR A 194 -10.95 -18.23 6.00
CA THR A 194 -10.26 -18.63 7.24
C THR A 194 -9.91 -17.44 8.14
N ASN A 195 -9.62 -16.27 7.54
CA ASN A 195 -9.24 -15.03 8.23
C ASN A 195 -10.26 -13.90 8.04
N GLY A 196 -11.42 -14.21 7.46
CA GLY A 196 -12.44 -13.20 7.09
C GLY A 196 -13.19 -12.59 8.27
N GLN A 197 -12.96 -13.03 9.51
CA GLN A 197 -13.58 -12.51 10.73
C GLN A 197 -12.57 -12.56 11.88
N GLY A 198 -12.68 -11.58 12.79
CA GLY A 198 -11.91 -11.57 14.04
C GLY A 198 -10.53 -10.91 13.97
N TYR A 199 -10.06 -10.50 12.79
CA TYR A 199 -8.69 -10.00 12.58
C TYR A 199 -8.67 -8.63 11.90
N LEU A 200 -9.27 -7.61 12.50
CA LEU A 200 -9.33 -6.21 12.07
C LEU A 200 -9.93 -6.01 10.67
N LEU A 201 -9.28 -6.46 9.59
CA LEU A 201 -9.87 -6.50 8.26
C LEU A 201 -10.80 -7.72 8.16
N THR A 202 -12.05 -7.48 7.80
CA THR A 202 -13.06 -8.53 7.67
C THR A 202 -13.56 -8.64 6.25
N ARG A 203 -14.18 -9.78 5.92
CA ARG A 203 -14.84 -9.98 4.62
C ARG A 203 -15.91 -8.92 4.36
N ASP A 204 -16.65 -8.51 5.40
CA ASP A 204 -17.68 -7.48 5.27
C ASP A 204 -17.07 -6.10 4.99
N SER A 205 -15.92 -5.78 5.61
CA SER A 205 -15.15 -4.56 5.31
C SER A 205 -14.60 -4.58 3.88
N ILE A 206 -14.12 -5.72 3.39
CA ILE A 206 -13.68 -5.87 1.99
C ILE A 206 -14.84 -5.64 1.02
N ALA A 207 -16.01 -6.22 1.30
CA ALA A 207 -17.21 -6.02 0.49
C ALA A 207 -17.66 -4.54 0.48
N TYR A 208 -17.59 -3.86 1.64
CA TYR A 208 -17.87 -2.45 1.79
C TYR A 208 -16.92 -1.59 0.91
N TYR A 209 -15.62 -1.77 1.01
CA TYR A 209 -14.65 -1.01 0.21
C TYR A 209 -14.83 -1.27 -1.29
N ARG A 210 -14.98 -2.52 -1.67
CA ARG A 210 -15.24 -2.89 -3.06
C ARG A 210 -16.51 -2.23 -3.59
N GLY A 211 -17.59 -2.17 -2.79
CA GLY A 211 -18.86 -1.54 -3.16
C GLY A 211 -18.74 -0.03 -3.36
N HIS A 212 -17.83 0.65 -2.65
CA HIS A 212 -17.56 2.07 -2.85
C HIS A 212 -16.60 2.36 -4.00
N TYR A 213 -15.61 1.49 -4.22
CA TYR A 213 -14.62 1.67 -5.28
C TYR A 213 -15.13 1.26 -6.65
N MET A 214 -15.78 0.09 -6.77
CA MET A 214 -16.25 -0.46 -8.04
C MET A 214 -17.66 0.02 -8.37
N ALA A 215 -17.91 0.38 -9.64
CA ALA A 215 -19.25 0.78 -10.07
C ALA A 215 -20.17 -0.44 -10.30
N GLN A 216 -19.60 -1.56 -10.76
CA GLN A 216 -20.34 -2.77 -11.11
C GLN A 216 -19.48 -4.04 -11.00
N ALA A 217 -20.12 -5.18 -10.76
CA ALA A 217 -19.43 -6.45 -10.54
C ALA A 217 -18.62 -6.95 -11.76
N SER A 218 -19.00 -6.58 -12.98
CA SER A 218 -18.25 -6.91 -14.18
C SER A 218 -16.83 -6.34 -14.21
N GLN A 219 -16.55 -5.30 -13.45
CA GLN A 219 -15.22 -4.70 -13.32
C GLN A 219 -14.29 -5.48 -12.37
N TRP A 220 -14.80 -6.45 -11.58
CA TRP A 220 -13.96 -7.20 -10.64
C TRP A 220 -12.90 -8.07 -11.33
N THR A 221 -13.12 -8.40 -12.60
CA THR A 221 -12.16 -9.16 -13.41
C THR A 221 -11.28 -8.30 -14.30
N ASP A 222 -11.45 -6.98 -14.27
CA ASP A 222 -10.53 -6.06 -14.93
C ASP A 222 -9.16 -6.14 -14.23
N TRP A 223 -8.11 -6.46 -14.95
CA TRP A 223 -6.77 -6.60 -14.37
C TRP A 223 -6.23 -5.30 -13.76
N ARG A 224 -6.76 -4.14 -14.14
CA ARG A 224 -6.44 -2.85 -13.50
C ARG A 224 -7.06 -2.71 -12.11
N ALA A 225 -7.94 -3.61 -11.71
CA ALA A 225 -8.45 -3.74 -10.35
C ALA A 225 -7.95 -5.04 -9.69
N SER A 226 -7.77 -6.09 -10.48
CA SER A 226 -7.35 -7.44 -10.07
C SER A 226 -6.05 -7.85 -10.77
N PRO A 227 -4.88 -7.33 -10.37
CA PRO A 227 -3.62 -7.57 -11.07
C PRO A 227 -3.22 -9.05 -11.16
N LEU A 228 -3.72 -9.91 -10.27
CA LEU A 228 -3.56 -11.37 -10.35
C LEU A 228 -4.20 -11.96 -11.62
N LEU A 229 -5.15 -11.28 -12.23
CA LEU A 229 -5.85 -11.70 -13.44
C LEU A 229 -5.25 -11.10 -14.73
N ALA A 230 -4.13 -10.40 -14.62
CA ALA A 230 -3.44 -9.88 -15.79
C ALA A 230 -3.02 -11.03 -16.75
N PRO A 231 -3.18 -10.86 -18.07
CA PRO A 231 -2.84 -11.91 -19.04
C PRO A 231 -1.38 -12.36 -18.97
N SER A 232 -0.48 -11.49 -18.54
CA SER A 232 0.94 -11.77 -18.35
C SER A 232 1.53 -10.84 -17.28
N LEU A 233 2.45 -11.37 -16.48
CA LEU A 233 3.27 -10.60 -15.55
C LEU A 233 4.73 -10.49 -16.02
N GLN A 234 5.04 -11.02 -17.20
CA GLN A 234 6.40 -10.99 -17.75
C GLN A 234 6.90 -9.56 -17.98
N GLY A 235 8.17 -9.32 -17.69
CA GLY A 235 8.83 -8.02 -17.90
C GLY A 235 8.46 -6.94 -16.87
N LEU A 236 7.73 -7.29 -15.81
CA LEU A 236 7.48 -6.37 -14.69
C LEU A 236 8.76 -6.16 -13.85
N PRO A 237 8.84 -5.04 -13.09
CA PRO A 237 9.99 -4.78 -12.21
C PRO A 237 10.15 -5.84 -11.12
N PRO A 238 11.38 -6.07 -10.62
CA PRO A 238 11.62 -6.87 -9.41
C PRO A 238 10.69 -6.43 -8.26
N ALA A 239 10.28 -7.40 -7.42
CA ALA A 239 9.27 -7.17 -6.39
C ALA A 239 9.70 -7.67 -5.00
N LEU A 240 9.26 -6.93 -3.97
CA LEU A 240 9.07 -7.47 -2.63
C LEU A 240 7.56 -7.52 -2.35
N VAL A 241 7.04 -8.71 -2.09
CA VAL A 241 5.67 -8.91 -1.64
C VAL A 241 5.68 -9.32 -0.18
N VAL A 242 5.02 -8.53 0.66
CA VAL A 242 4.87 -8.80 2.09
C VAL A 242 3.41 -9.14 2.39
N THR A 243 3.16 -10.15 3.22
CA THR A 243 1.82 -10.50 3.69
C THR A 243 1.78 -10.65 5.21
N ALA A 244 0.59 -10.69 5.78
CA ALA A 244 0.35 -10.98 7.20
C ALA A 244 -0.40 -12.31 7.34
N GLY A 245 -0.08 -13.11 8.37
CA GLY A 245 -0.61 -14.46 8.52
C GLY A 245 -2.11 -14.48 8.82
N PHE A 246 -2.60 -13.55 9.63
CA PHE A 246 -4.01 -13.40 10.01
C PHE A 246 -4.70 -12.31 9.18
N ASP A 247 -4.61 -12.43 7.85
CA ASP A 247 -5.12 -11.46 6.88
C ASP A 247 -5.97 -12.17 5.81
N PRO A 248 -7.18 -11.70 5.52
CA PRO A 248 -7.96 -12.21 4.38
C PRO A 248 -7.23 -12.14 3.04
N LEU A 249 -6.34 -11.15 2.84
CA LEU A 249 -5.58 -10.94 1.60
C LEU A 249 -4.29 -11.78 1.51
N ARG A 250 -3.97 -12.57 2.55
CA ARG A 250 -2.72 -13.35 2.61
C ARG A 250 -2.50 -14.23 1.39
N ASP A 251 -3.48 -15.05 1.06
CA ASP A 251 -3.31 -16.07 0.03
C ASP A 251 -3.28 -15.46 -1.37
N GLU A 252 -4.06 -14.43 -1.66
CA GLU A 252 -4.00 -13.75 -2.96
C GLU A 252 -2.70 -12.95 -3.14
N GLY A 253 -2.16 -12.37 -2.06
CA GLY A 253 -0.83 -11.74 -2.08
C GLY A 253 0.28 -12.75 -2.36
N ARG A 254 0.22 -13.95 -1.74
CA ARG A 254 1.12 -15.06 -2.04
C ARG A 254 0.98 -15.54 -3.48
N GLN A 255 -0.24 -15.74 -3.96
CA GLN A 255 -0.50 -16.15 -5.35
C GLN A 255 0.07 -15.16 -6.35
N TYR A 256 0.00 -13.85 -6.06
CA TYR A 256 0.60 -12.83 -6.92
C TYR A 256 2.14 -12.90 -6.93
N ALA A 257 2.77 -13.13 -5.77
CA ALA A 257 4.21 -13.32 -5.69
C ALA A 257 4.67 -14.58 -6.47
N ASP A 258 3.94 -15.68 -6.34
CA ASP A 258 4.21 -16.92 -7.05
C ASP A 258 4.02 -16.73 -8.58
N ALA A 259 2.99 -15.98 -8.99
CA ALA A 259 2.74 -15.66 -10.41
C ALA A 259 3.83 -14.74 -11.01
N LEU A 260 4.31 -13.74 -10.26
CA LEU A 260 5.46 -12.92 -10.66
C LEU A 260 6.70 -13.79 -10.88
N SER A 261 7.02 -14.66 -9.92
CA SER A 261 8.17 -15.58 -10.00
C SER A 261 8.04 -16.53 -11.19
N ALA A 262 6.86 -17.09 -11.43
CA ALA A 262 6.58 -17.96 -12.58
C ALA A 262 6.73 -17.23 -13.92
N ALA A 263 6.49 -15.92 -13.95
CA ALA A 263 6.70 -15.06 -15.12
C ALA A 263 8.17 -14.62 -15.29
N GLY A 264 9.10 -15.10 -14.46
CA GLY A 264 10.53 -14.76 -14.52
C GLY A 264 10.88 -13.41 -13.89
N VAL A 265 9.97 -12.81 -13.12
CA VAL A 265 10.25 -11.57 -12.38
C VAL A 265 10.98 -11.90 -11.07
N PRO A 266 12.15 -11.29 -10.78
CA PRO A 266 12.84 -11.48 -9.51
C PRO A 266 11.94 -11.04 -8.36
N THR A 267 11.49 -11.98 -7.53
CA THR A 267 10.48 -11.73 -6.50
C THR A 267 10.95 -12.27 -5.14
N GLN A 268 10.89 -11.41 -4.14
CA GLN A 268 11.02 -11.80 -2.74
C GLN A 268 9.63 -11.84 -2.12
N TYR A 269 9.36 -12.88 -1.35
CA TYR A 269 8.12 -13.02 -0.59
C TYR A 269 8.42 -13.19 0.90
N VAL A 270 7.76 -12.41 1.74
CA VAL A 270 7.85 -12.50 3.21
C VAL A 270 6.45 -12.50 3.79
N CYS A 271 6.17 -13.46 4.67
CA CYS A 271 4.94 -13.48 5.45
C CYS A 271 5.28 -13.22 6.93
N PHE A 272 4.67 -12.20 7.51
CA PHE A 272 4.65 -11.99 8.96
C PHE A 272 3.53 -12.83 9.55
N GLU A 273 3.83 -14.09 9.82
CA GLU A 273 2.88 -15.18 10.08
C GLU A 273 1.97 -14.94 11.28
N ARG A 274 2.40 -14.08 12.23
CA ARG A 274 1.66 -13.78 13.45
C ARG A 274 0.96 -12.43 13.42
N GLN A 275 1.02 -11.70 12.30
CA GLN A 275 0.47 -10.36 12.18
C GLN A 275 -0.89 -10.31 11.48
N ILE A 276 -1.56 -9.17 11.66
CA ILE A 276 -2.84 -8.83 11.08
C ILE A 276 -2.67 -7.84 9.92
N HIS A 277 -3.71 -7.73 9.08
CA HIS A 277 -3.77 -6.69 8.06
C HIS A 277 -3.61 -5.28 8.64
N GLY A 278 -2.84 -4.43 8.00
CA GLY A 278 -2.65 -3.02 8.41
C GLY A 278 -1.60 -2.81 9.50
N PHE A 279 -0.91 -3.84 9.98
CA PHE A 279 0.03 -3.71 11.09
C PHE A 279 1.20 -2.73 10.79
N PHE A 280 1.58 -2.52 9.54
CA PHE A 280 2.64 -1.58 9.16
C PHE A 280 2.40 -0.14 9.66
N THR A 281 1.15 0.28 9.83
CA THR A 281 0.81 1.61 10.35
C THR A 281 0.66 1.65 11.87
N MET A 282 1.02 0.57 12.58
CA MET A 282 0.77 0.41 14.01
C MET A 282 2.05 0.31 14.86
N GLY A 283 3.16 0.88 14.37
CA GLY A 283 4.47 0.79 15.04
C GLY A 283 4.55 1.40 16.44
N GLY A 284 3.55 2.17 16.86
CA GLY A 284 3.42 2.63 18.25
C GLY A 284 2.83 1.59 19.21
N LEU A 285 2.28 0.47 18.69
CA LEU A 285 1.66 -0.60 19.48
C LEU A 285 2.19 -1.99 19.14
N ILE A 286 2.71 -2.21 17.93
CA ILE A 286 3.20 -3.50 17.43
C ILE A 286 4.67 -3.34 17.03
N ASP A 287 5.57 -3.89 17.82
CA ASP A 287 7.03 -3.76 17.61
C ASP A 287 7.48 -4.40 16.28
N GLU A 288 6.84 -5.50 15.87
CA GLU A 288 7.15 -6.18 14.61
C GLU A 288 6.85 -5.30 13.38
N ALA A 289 5.97 -4.29 13.52
CA ALA A 289 5.73 -3.31 12.46
C ALA A 289 6.99 -2.50 12.13
N LEU A 290 7.74 -2.06 13.14
CA LEU A 290 8.99 -1.33 12.94
C LEU A 290 10.04 -2.20 12.26
N THR A 291 10.13 -3.47 12.66
CA THR A 291 11.01 -4.46 12.02
C THR A 291 10.65 -4.66 10.54
N ALA A 292 9.36 -4.78 10.24
CA ALA A 292 8.87 -4.96 8.87
C ALA A 292 9.17 -3.74 8.00
N VAL A 293 8.94 -2.52 8.52
CA VAL A 293 9.23 -1.28 7.78
C VAL A 293 10.74 -1.13 7.54
N ALA A 294 11.58 -1.41 8.55
CA ALA A 294 13.04 -1.36 8.41
C ALA A 294 13.54 -2.38 7.37
N MET A 295 13.00 -3.59 7.35
CA MET A 295 13.29 -4.59 6.32
C MET A 295 12.95 -4.06 4.91
N CYS A 296 11.76 -3.48 4.73
CA CYS A 296 11.37 -2.88 3.45
C CYS A 296 12.30 -1.73 3.04
N GLY A 297 12.68 -0.86 3.99
CA GLY A 297 13.64 0.21 3.77
C GLY A 297 15.01 -0.31 3.29
N GLN A 298 15.53 -1.37 3.90
CA GLN A 298 16.79 -1.99 3.49
C GLN A 298 16.70 -2.61 2.09
N VAL A 299 15.57 -3.25 1.75
CA VAL A 299 15.37 -3.82 0.40
C VAL A 299 15.31 -2.69 -0.63
N LEU A 300 14.57 -1.61 -0.37
CA LEU A 300 14.53 -0.43 -1.24
C LEU A 300 15.92 0.16 -1.47
N ARG A 301 16.70 0.34 -0.40
CA ARG A 301 18.09 0.84 -0.47
C ARG A 301 18.95 0.01 -1.40
N ARG A 302 18.85 -1.34 -1.33
CA ARG A 302 19.62 -2.25 -2.18
C ARG A 302 19.13 -2.24 -3.63
N SER A 303 17.84 -2.05 -3.84
CA SER A 303 17.21 -2.12 -5.18
C SER A 303 17.40 -0.83 -5.97
N LEU A 304 17.60 0.31 -5.29
CA LEU A 304 17.73 1.64 -5.89
C LEU A 304 19.13 2.26 -5.71
N GLY A 305 19.95 1.66 -4.88
CA GLY A 305 21.29 2.15 -4.48
C GLY A 305 22.37 1.89 -5.37
#